data_8b761fbd8b8f863d6328dc0eb3e351d6
#
_entry.id   8b761fbd8b8f863d6328dc0eb3e351d6
#
_cell.length_a   1.000
_cell.length_b   1.000
_cell.length_c   1.000
_cell.angle_alpha   90.00
_cell.angle_beta   90.00
_cell.angle_gamma   90.00
#
_symmetry.space_group_name_H-M   'P 1'
#
loop_
_entity.id
_entity.type
_entity.pdbx_description
1 polymer ?
#
loop_
_entity_poly.entity_id
_entity_poly.type
_entity_poly.pdbx_seq_one_letter_code
_entity_poly.pdbx_strand_id
1 'polypeptide(L)'
;MDLIDYSGRSAPNGKKYILVVVDNFSRFALARPMLNKEAKTTARHLTSILDEIKKQNKGIDIKNIITDDGSEFKGETSAVLKKRGIGTRRALGGNPQQNGIVERANGKIKNLIKKNMDVSGGSWTTHLQKSVDAYNRQFNRGIGFSPDEAVKLPRTEQEQVKANVKKAHAEKKDVGVDRDDRTFEVGDDVRVKLNKSKLSKGSDDNWSKTLYKIGKVIRKQGTRAERYRLVKKAKVSEDTIYTRNDLQKVDVNTLEKIPTKQKKATRAQVEKDKEDSGIGARVRKARRRLFS
;
A
#
# COMPACT_ATOMS: atom_id res chain seq x y z
N MET A 1 1.53 -11.15 8.03
CA MET A 1 0.75 -12.03 7.12
C MET A 1 -0.40 -11.22 6.58
N ASP A 2 -0.77 -11.44 5.32
CA ASP A 2 -1.80 -10.66 4.62
C ASP A 2 -2.36 -11.45 3.42
N LEU A 3 -3.52 -11.04 2.87
CA LEU A 3 -4.13 -11.61 1.69
C LEU A 3 -4.01 -10.69 0.47
N ILE A 4 -3.62 -11.28 -0.66
CA ILE A 4 -3.77 -10.60 -1.95
C ILE A 4 -5.07 -11.07 -2.60
N ASP A 5 -5.91 -10.12 -3.00
CA ASP A 5 -7.15 -10.38 -3.73
C ASP A 5 -6.88 -10.43 -5.25
N TYR A 6 -7.22 -11.57 -5.85
CA TYR A 6 -7.23 -11.83 -7.29
C TYR A 6 -8.62 -12.22 -7.80
N SER A 7 -9.69 -11.96 -7.03
CA SER A 7 -11.06 -12.34 -7.38
C SER A 7 -11.51 -11.80 -8.75
N GLY A 8 -11.03 -10.61 -9.13
CA GLY A 8 -11.25 -10.03 -10.45
C GLY A 8 -10.50 -10.74 -11.61
N ARG A 9 -9.61 -11.69 -11.30
CA ARG A 9 -8.85 -12.51 -12.26
C ARG A 9 -8.77 -13.95 -11.78
N SER A 10 -9.95 -14.57 -11.60
CA SER A 10 -10.05 -15.96 -11.12
C SER A 10 -9.19 -16.88 -11.97
N ALA A 11 -8.45 -17.77 -11.32
CA ALA A 11 -7.70 -18.80 -12.00
C ALA A 11 -8.63 -19.93 -12.48
N PRO A 12 -8.26 -20.71 -13.52
CA PRO A 12 -9.04 -21.84 -14.00
C PRO A 12 -9.38 -22.87 -12.92
N ASN A 13 -8.53 -22.99 -11.87
CA ASN A 13 -8.74 -23.87 -10.72
C ASN A 13 -9.59 -23.23 -9.60
N GLY A 14 -10.30 -22.14 -9.89
CA GLY A 14 -11.19 -21.44 -8.98
C GLY A 14 -10.50 -20.63 -7.88
N LYS A 15 -9.16 -20.56 -7.85
CA LYS A 15 -8.42 -19.79 -6.85
C LYS A 15 -8.64 -18.30 -7.08
N LYS A 16 -8.84 -17.57 -5.97
CA LYS A 16 -9.16 -16.12 -5.98
C LYS A 16 -8.26 -15.28 -5.08
N TYR A 17 -7.56 -15.91 -4.14
CA TYR A 17 -6.76 -15.21 -3.13
C TYR A 17 -5.38 -15.84 -3.01
N ILE A 18 -4.43 -15.05 -2.48
CA ILE A 18 -3.10 -15.54 -2.12
C ILE A 18 -2.85 -15.16 -0.66
N LEU A 19 -2.63 -16.17 0.18
CA LEU A 19 -2.10 -15.95 1.53
C LEU A 19 -0.60 -15.71 1.42
N VAL A 20 -0.12 -14.58 1.93
CA VAL A 20 1.31 -14.23 1.98
C VAL A 20 1.77 -14.11 3.42
N VAL A 21 2.82 -14.80 3.76
CA VAL A 21 3.51 -14.71 5.06
C VAL A 21 4.93 -14.23 4.80
N VAL A 22 5.34 -13.16 5.48
CA VAL A 22 6.67 -12.56 5.33
C VAL A 22 7.34 -12.50 6.69
N ASP A 23 8.57 -13.00 6.78
CA ASP A 23 9.38 -12.81 7.97
C ASP A 23 9.85 -11.36 8.08
N ASN A 24 9.63 -10.76 9.25
CA ASN A 24 9.96 -9.36 9.48
C ASN A 24 11.47 -9.08 9.53
N PHE A 25 12.28 -10.08 9.83
CA PHE A 25 13.72 -9.93 9.88
C PHE A 25 14.35 -10.08 8.49
N SER A 26 14.23 -11.27 7.91
CA SER A 26 14.86 -11.61 6.62
C SER A 26 14.10 -11.10 5.39
N ARG A 27 12.85 -10.67 5.54
CA ARG A 27 11.89 -10.38 4.43
C ARG A 27 11.53 -11.63 3.61
N PHE A 28 11.94 -12.82 4.04
CA PHE A 28 11.62 -14.05 3.36
C PHE A 28 10.11 -14.26 3.30
N ALA A 29 9.60 -14.57 2.11
CA ALA A 29 8.18 -14.71 1.84
C ALA A 29 7.81 -16.14 1.46
N LEU A 30 6.67 -16.60 1.97
CA LEU A 30 5.97 -17.79 1.53
C LEU A 30 4.55 -17.41 1.13
N ALA A 31 4.01 -18.09 0.11
CA ALA A 31 2.66 -17.81 -0.35
C ALA A 31 1.90 -19.08 -0.74
N ARG A 32 0.58 -19.03 -0.60
CA ARG A 32 -0.34 -20.12 -0.99
C ARG A 32 -1.56 -19.57 -1.72
N PRO A 33 -1.94 -20.16 -2.87
CA PRO A 33 -3.17 -19.80 -3.55
C PRO A 33 -4.38 -20.41 -2.86
N MET A 34 -5.43 -19.60 -2.63
CA MET A 34 -6.64 -19.99 -1.90
C MET A 34 -7.90 -19.82 -2.76
N LEU A 35 -8.92 -20.67 -2.52
CA LEU A 35 -10.23 -20.60 -3.18
C LEU A 35 -11.06 -19.43 -2.64
N ASN A 36 -11.09 -19.29 -1.34
CA ASN A 36 -11.85 -18.27 -0.61
C ASN A 36 -10.99 -17.69 0.54
N LYS A 37 -11.51 -16.67 1.20
CA LYS A 37 -10.87 -16.00 2.35
C LYS A 37 -11.49 -16.41 3.70
N GLU A 38 -12.12 -17.58 3.78
CA GLU A 38 -12.67 -18.10 5.03
C GLU A 38 -11.57 -18.44 6.03
N ALA A 39 -11.85 -18.25 7.32
CA ALA A 39 -10.89 -18.55 8.39
C ALA A 39 -10.40 -20.01 8.35
N LYS A 40 -11.29 -20.97 8.05
CA LYS A 40 -10.95 -22.40 7.91
C LYS A 40 -9.95 -22.65 6.77
N THR A 41 -10.18 -22.02 5.62
CA THR A 41 -9.27 -22.12 4.46
C THR A 41 -7.94 -21.47 4.76
N THR A 42 -7.95 -20.30 5.36
CA THR A 42 -6.75 -19.57 5.78
C THR A 42 -5.94 -20.37 6.81
N ALA A 43 -6.60 -20.94 7.83
CA ALA A 43 -5.98 -21.79 8.83
C ALA A 43 -5.25 -23.01 8.23
N ARG A 44 -5.89 -23.68 7.26
CA ARG A 44 -5.27 -24.84 6.57
C ARG A 44 -4.01 -24.45 5.80
N HIS A 45 -4.05 -23.34 5.04
CA HIS A 45 -2.91 -22.87 4.27
C HIS A 45 -1.80 -22.30 5.17
N LEU A 46 -2.17 -21.63 6.26
CA LEU A 46 -1.22 -21.17 7.26
C LEU A 46 -0.51 -22.35 7.93
N THR A 47 -1.26 -23.40 8.29
CA THR A 47 -0.68 -24.65 8.82
C THR A 47 0.38 -25.22 7.89
N SER A 48 0.06 -25.34 6.59
CA SER A 48 1.00 -25.80 5.57
C SER A 48 2.28 -24.94 5.50
N ILE A 49 2.14 -23.61 5.60
CA ILE A 49 3.31 -22.70 5.61
C ILE A 49 4.14 -22.89 6.87
N LEU A 50 3.50 -23.00 8.03
CA LEU A 50 4.22 -23.20 9.31
C LEU A 50 4.95 -24.54 9.36
N ASP A 51 4.35 -25.60 8.80
CA ASP A 51 4.97 -26.91 8.70
C ASP A 51 6.16 -26.91 7.74
N GLU A 52 6.04 -26.19 6.61
CA GLU A 52 7.16 -26.01 5.68
C GLU A 52 8.33 -25.30 6.35
N ILE A 53 8.08 -24.18 7.07
CA ILE A 53 9.13 -23.45 7.80
C ILE A 53 9.83 -24.39 8.78
N LYS A 54 9.07 -25.15 9.55
CA LYS A 54 9.62 -26.12 10.51
C LYS A 54 10.45 -27.22 9.84
N LYS A 55 9.94 -27.78 8.72
CA LYS A 55 10.62 -28.86 7.98
C LYS A 55 11.93 -28.38 7.34
N GLN A 56 11.94 -27.18 6.80
CA GLN A 56 13.11 -26.63 6.12
C GLN A 56 14.20 -26.15 7.07
N ASN A 57 13.94 -26.16 8.39
CA ASN A 57 14.85 -25.72 9.46
C ASN A 57 15.58 -24.41 9.10
N LYS A 58 14.83 -23.44 8.53
CA LYS A 58 15.37 -22.18 8.02
C LYS A 58 15.78 -21.19 9.11
N GLY A 59 15.97 -21.65 10.36
CA GLY A 59 16.35 -20.78 11.48
C GLY A 59 15.30 -19.75 11.87
N ILE A 60 14.09 -19.84 11.32
CA ILE A 60 12.98 -18.93 11.61
C ILE A 60 12.26 -19.43 12.87
N ASP A 61 12.47 -18.71 13.98
CA ASP A 61 11.70 -18.91 15.22
C ASP A 61 10.49 -17.97 15.24
N ILE A 62 9.30 -18.52 14.97
CA ILE A 62 8.06 -17.76 14.87
C ILE A 62 7.47 -17.56 16.26
N LYS A 63 7.70 -16.41 16.85
CA LYS A 63 7.12 -16.03 18.15
C LYS A 63 5.77 -15.36 18.02
N ASN A 64 5.60 -14.54 17.02
CA ASN A 64 4.37 -13.76 16.80
C ASN A 64 4.05 -13.63 15.32
N ILE A 65 2.77 -13.61 14.99
CA ILE A 65 2.27 -13.23 13.67
C ILE A 65 1.50 -11.92 13.78
N ILE A 66 1.81 -10.99 12.88
CA ILE A 66 1.10 -9.71 12.75
C ILE A 66 0.12 -9.83 11.58
N THR A 67 -1.14 -9.48 11.83
CA THR A 67 -2.21 -9.44 10.84
C THR A 67 -2.94 -8.10 10.94
N ASP A 68 -3.72 -7.77 9.91
CA ASP A 68 -4.79 -6.80 10.06
C ASP A 68 -5.97 -7.40 10.88
N ASP A 69 -7.08 -6.66 10.96
CA ASP A 69 -8.27 -7.10 11.72
C ASP A 69 -9.28 -7.90 10.86
N GLY A 70 -8.82 -8.47 9.74
CA GLY A 70 -9.63 -9.27 8.83
C GLY A 70 -10.27 -10.48 9.53
N SER A 71 -11.51 -10.79 9.14
CA SER A 71 -12.26 -11.94 9.69
C SER A 71 -11.60 -13.28 9.40
N GLU A 72 -10.85 -13.37 8.30
CA GLU A 72 -10.08 -14.53 7.86
C GLU A 72 -8.95 -14.91 8.83
N PHE A 73 -8.50 -13.98 9.65
CA PHE A 73 -7.42 -14.21 10.65
C PHE A 73 -7.97 -14.48 12.06
N LYS A 74 -9.29 -14.52 12.22
CA LYS A 74 -10.00 -14.85 13.47
C LYS A 74 -10.38 -16.34 13.50
N GLY A 75 -11.09 -16.75 14.50
CA GLY A 75 -11.64 -18.12 14.59
C GLY A 75 -10.55 -19.19 14.46
N GLU A 76 -10.69 -20.08 13.48
CA GLU A 76 -9.84 -21.23 13.27
C GLU A 76 -8.36 -20.85 13.02
N THR A 77 -8.11 -19.73 12.32
CA THR A 77 -6.75 -19.23 12.11
C THR A 77 -6.09 -18.88 13.45
N SER A 78 -6.80 -18.18 14.32
CA SER A 78 -6.31 -17.86 15.67
C SER A 78 -6.10 -19.11 16.52
N ALA A 79 -6.99 -20.11 16.42
CA ALA A 79 -6.88 -21.39 17.14
C ALA A 79 -5.62 -22.17 16.73
N VAL A 80 -5.28 -22.22 15.44
CA VAL A 80 -4.04 -22.83 14.93
C VAL A 80 -2.81 -22.17 15.53
N LEU A 81 -2.76 -20.85 15.58
CA LEU A 81 -1.64 -20.10 16.15
C LEU A 81 -1.50 -20.38 17.66
N LYS A 82 -2.61 -20.31 18.40
CA LYS A 82 -2.64 -20.62 19.84
C LYS A 82 -2.16 -22.04 20.13
N LYS A 83 -2.63 -23.05 19.37
CA LYS A 83 -2.20 -24.45 19.51
C LYS A 83 -0.69 -24.61 19.31
N ARG A 84 -0.06 -23.77 18.50
CA ARG A 84 1.39 -23.79 18.21
C ARG A 84 2.21 -22.89 19.13
N GLY A 85 1.61 -22.24 20.12
CA GLY A 85 2.28 -21.28 21.01
C GLY A 85 2.70 -19.97 20.31
N ILE A 86 2.12 -19.67 19.13
CA ILE A 86 2.45 -18.48 18.36
C ILE A 86 1.52 -17.34 18.77
N GLY A 87 2.09 -16.24 19.27
CA GLY A 87 1.34 -15.05 19.63
C GLY A 87 0.76 -14.36 18.40
N THR A 88 -0.41 -13.75 18.56
CA THR A 88 -1.03 -12.91 17.52
C THR A 88 -0.93 -11.46 17.95
N ARG A 89 -0.44 -10.60 17.04
CA ARG A 89 -0.48 -9.15 17.21
C ARG A 89 -1.32 -8.55 16.10
N ARG A 90 -2.30 -7.75 16.48
CA ARG A 90 -3.05 -6.97 15.51
C ARG A 90 -2.26 -5.70 15.18
N ALA A 91 -2.16 -5.37 13.91
CA ALA A 91 -1.71 -4.04 13.52
C ALA A 91 -2.77 -3.06 14.01
N LEU A 92 -2.40 -2.25 15.00
CA LEU A 92 -3.30 -1.23 15.52
C LEU A 92 -3.67 -0.28 14.39
N GLY A 93 -4.97 -0.08 14.17
CA GLY A 93 -5.48 0.91 13.23
C GLY A 93 -4.84 2.27 13.51
N GLY A 94 -4.14 2.82 12.51
CA GLY A 94 -3.39 4.08 12.66
C GLY A 94 -1.86 3.93 12.71
N ASN A 95 -1.31 2.70 12.69
CA ASN A 95 0.13 2.52 12.52
C ASN A 95 0.46 1.81 11.18
N PRO A 96 0.51 2.56 10.06
CA PRO A 96 0.77 2.01 8.72
C PRO A 96 2.11 1.30 8.58
N GLN A 97 3.04 1.53 9.51
CA GLN A 97 4.39 0.97 9.44
C GLN A 97 4.43 -0.53 9.75
N GLN A 98 3.47 -1.04 10.53
CA GLN A 98 3.47 -2.46 10.96
C GLN A 98 3.14 -3.41 9.80
N ASN A 99 2.23 -3.03 8.90
CA ASN A 99 1.89 -3.82 7.71
C ASN A 99 2.72 -3.48 6.47
N GLY A 100 3.45 -2.36 6.49
CA GLY A 100 4.21 -1.87 5.35
C GLY A 100 5.28 -2.85 4.81
N ILE A 101 5.68 -3.86 5.57
CA ILE A 101 6.61 -4.90 5.11
C ILE A 101 5.87 -5.90 4.21
N VAL A 102 4.76 -6.44 4.68
CA VAL A 102 3.97 -7.41 3.90
C VAL A 102 3.29 -6.73 2.70
N GLU A 103 2.82 -5.49 2.84
CA GLU A 103 2.27 -4.70 1.73
C GLU A 103 3.27 -4.49 0.59
N ARG A 104 4.53 -4.14 0.92
CA ARG A 104 5.61 -4.00 -0.08
C ARG A 104 5.96 -5.34 -0.73
N ALA A 105 5.98 -6.42 0.02
CA ALA A 105 6.18 -7.76 -0.52
C ALA A 105 5.04 -8.13 -1.47
N ASN A 106 3.79 -7.91 -1.07
CA ASN A 106 2.60 -8.13 -1.90
C ASN A 106 2.67 -7.36 -3.23
N GLY A 107 3.06 -6.08 -3.19
CA GLY A 107 3.24 -5.27 -4.38
C GLY A 107 4.30 -5.84 -5.33
N LYS A 108 5.47 -6.25 -4.82
CA LYS A 108 6.54 -6.86 -5.62
C LYS A 108 6.11 -8.21 -6.21
N ILE A 109 5.51 -9.09 -5.42
CA ILE A 109 5.03 -10.42 -5.86
C ILE A 109 3.98 -10.24 -6.96
N LYS A 110 3.00 -9.33 -6.79
CA LYS A 110 2.00 -9.01 -7.82
C LYS A 110 2.64 -8.57 -9.13
N ASN A 111 3.65 -7.71 -9.06
CA ASN A 111 4.37 -7.23 -10.24
C ASN A 111 5.15 -8.35 -10.95
N LEU A 112 5.77 -9.26 -10.19
CA LEU A 112 6.47 -10.42 -10.74
C LEU A 112 5.51 -11.41 -11.40
N ILE A 113 4.37 -11.69 -10.76
CA ILE A 113 3.30 -12.51 -11.35
C ILE A 113 2.85 -11.89 -12.67
N LYS A 114 2.54 -10.59 -12.68
CA LYS A 114 2.11 -9.88 -13.89
C LYS A 114 3.15 -10.00 -15.01
N LYS A 115 4.42 -9.73 -14.72
CA LYS A 115 5.51 -9.85 -15.71
C LYS A 115 5.62 -11.27 -16.28
N ASN A 116 5.53 -12.29 -15.43
CA ASN A 116 5.58 -13.69 -15.87
C ASN A 116 4.37 -14.06 -16.74
N MET A 117 3.17 -13.56 -16.41
CA MET A 117 1.97 -13.74 -17.22
C MET A 117 2.07 -13.02 -18.57
N ASP A 118 2.60 -11.79 -18.57
CA ASP A 118 2.78 -11.00 -19.81
C ASP A 118 3.78 -11.68 -20.78
N VAL A 119 4.81 -12.37 -20.26
CA VAL A 119 5.84 -13.04 -21.07
C VAL A 119 5.43 -14.45 -21.50
N SER A 120 4.84 -15.24 -20.60
CA SER A 120 4.64 -16.68 -20.80
C SER A 120 3.16 -17.06 -20.91
N GLY A 121 2.23 -16.10 -20.83
CA GLY A 121 0.80 -16.39 -20.74
C GLY A 121 0.41 -17.14 -19.48
N GLY A 122 -0.74 -17.79 -19.50
CA GLY A 122 -1.20 -18.63 -18.39
C GLY A 122 -1.84 -17.85 -17.24
N SER A 123 -2.15 -18.57 -16.16
CA SER A 123 -2.83 -17.99 -15.00
C SER A 123 -1.82 -17.56 -13.91
N TRP A 124 -2.24 -16.65 -13.06
CA TRP A 124 -1.42 -16.21 -11.94
C TRP A 124 -1.01 -17.32 -10.98
N THR A 125 -1.83 -18.38 -10.84
CA THR A 125 -1.52 -19.53 -9.98
C THR A 125 -0.34 -20.34 -10.49
N THR A 126 -0.17 -20.44 -11.82
CA THR A 126 0.95 -21.13 -12.46
C THR A 126 2.27 -20.40 -12.19
N HIS A 127 2.22 -19.07 -12.08
CA HIS A 127 3.40 -18.23 -11.90
C HIS A 127 3.69 -17.87 -10.45
N LEU A 128 2.79 -18.18 -9.49
CA LEU A 128 2.89 -17.75 -8.11
C LEU A 128 4.22 -18.18 -7.47
N GLN A 129 4.52 -19.50 -7.49
CA GLN A 129 5.71 -20.01 -6.82
C GLN A 129 6.99 -19.41 -7.43
N LYS A 130 7.13 -19.42 -8.76
CA LYS A 130 8.27 -18.80 -9.47
C LYS A 130 8.44 -17.32 -9.10
N SER A 131 7.33 -16.60 -8.92
CA SER A 131 7.37 -15.18 -8.54
C SER A 131 7.78 -14.97 -7.09
N VAL A 132 7.37 -15.83 -6.18
CA VAL A 132 7.80 -15.81 -4.77
C VAL A 132 9.30 -16.15 -4.67
N ASP A 133 9.76 -17.15 -5.40
CA ASP A 133 11.18 -17.53 -5.44
C ASP A 133 12.05 -16.39 -6.03
N ALA A 134 11.57 -15.74 -7.09
CA ALA A 134 12.24 -14.57 -7.66
C ALA A 134 12.29 -13.40 -6.66
N TYR A 135 11.20 -13.17 -5.91
CA TYR A 135 11.17 -12.17 -4.84
C TYR A 135 12.21 -12.50 -3.75
N ASN A 136 12.31 -13.75 -3.31
CA ASN A 136 13.22 -14.17 -2.25
C ASN A 136 14.70 -14.08 -2.67
N ARG A 137 14.99 -14.26 -3.96
CA ARG A 137 16.36 -14.10 -4.51
C ARG A 137 16.74 -12.65 -4.82
N GLN A 138 15.76 -11.73 -4.86
CA GLN A 138 16.04 -10.34 -5.22
C GLN A 138 16.67 -9.59 -4.04
N PHE A 139 17.78 -8.87 -4.31
CA PHE A 139 18.41 -8.00 -3.32
C PHE A 139 17.41 -6.99 -2.73
N ASN A 140 17.42 -6.88 -1.41
CA ASN A 140 16.56 -5.97 -0.66
C ASN A 140 17.40 -4.88 0.03
N ARG A 141 17.35 -3.67 -0.49
CA ARG A 141 18.11 -2.52 0.04
C ARG A 141 17.87 -2.27 1.53
N GLY A 142 16.67 -2.60 2.05
CA GLY A 142 16.33 -2.33 3.44
C GLY A 142 17.03 -3.23 4.44
N ILE A 143 17.47 -4.41 4.02
CA ILE A 143 18.21 -5.37 4.86
C ILE A 143 19.63 -5.59 4.37
N GLY A 144 19.98 -5.14 3.15
CA GLY A 144 21.32 -5.28 2.55
C GLY A 144 21.64 -6.67 2.02
N PHE A 145 20.66 -7.54 1.93
CA PHE A 145 20.76 -8.94 1.47
C PHE A 145 19.53 -9.30 0.64
N SER A 146 19.58 -10.40 -0.10
CA SER A 146 18.35 -11.03 -0.54
C SER A 146 17.65 -11.73 0.64
N PRO A 147 16.33 -11.91 0.63
CA PRO A 147 15.63 -12.69 1.65
C PRO A 147 16.19 -14.10 1.84
N ASP A 148 16.56 -14.79 0.75
CA ASP A 148 17.16 -16.13 0.78
C ASP A 148 18.53 -16.16 1.47
N GLU A 149 19.34 -15.12 1.33
CA GLU A 149 20.61 -14.98 2.04
C GLU A 149 20.35 -14.66 3.51
N ALA A 150 19.52 -13.64 3.79
CA ALA A 150 19.26 -13.16 5.14
C ALA A 150 18.69 -14.24 6.07
N VAL A 151 17.87 -15.17 5.56
CA VAL A 151 17.30 -16.25 6.36
C VAL A 151 18.33 -17.33 6.75
N LYS A 152 19.45 -17.42 6.02
CA LYS A 152 20.52 -18.38 6.24
C LYS A 152 21.69 -17.83 7.06
N LEU A 153 21.69 -16.53 7.35
CA LEU A 153 22.79 -15.87 8.06
C LEU A 153 22.98 -16.50 9.46
N PRO A 154 24.23 -16.79 9.85
CA PRO A 154 24.57 -17.15 11.22
C PRO A 154 24.12 -16.07 12.21
N ARG A 155 23.87 -16.45 13.46
CA ARG A 155 23.46 -15.49 14.50
C ARG A 155 24.44 -14.33 14.68
N THR A 156 25.73 -14.57 14.49
CA THR A 156 26.79 -13.56 14.56
C THR A 156 26.66 -12.47 13.49
N GLU A 157 26.12 -12.80 12.31
CA GLU A 157 25.96 -11.87 11.20
C GLU A 157 24.57 -11.22 11.16
N GLN A 158 23.63 -11.69 11.97
CA GLN A 158 22.28 -11.12 12.04
C GLN A 158 22.27 -9.67 12.54
N GLU A 159 23.27 -9.27 13.32
CA GLU A 159 23.41 -7.86 13.75
C GLU A 159 23.66 -6.92 12.56
N GLN A 160 24.31 -7.38 11.50
CA GLN A 160 24.49 -6.59 10.28
C GLN A 160 23.15 -6.27 9.59
N VAL A 161 22.24 -7.24 9.54
CA VAL A 161 20.88 -6.99 9.02
C VAL A 161 20.17 -5.93 9.85
N LYS A 162 20.27 -6.00 11.18
CA LYS A 162 19.66 -5.00 12.08
C LYS A 162 20.28 -3.62 11.87
N ALA A 163 21.60 -3.54 11.71
CA ALA A 163 22.32 -2.30 11.42
C ALA A 163 21.88 -1.72 10.07
N ASN A 164 21.79 -2.54 9.03
CA ASN A 164 21.31 -2.12 7.71
C ASN A 164 19.88 -1.59 7.75
N VAL A 165 18.97 -2.28 8.46
CA VAL A 165 17.60 -1.81 8.67
C VAL A 165 17.58 -0.45 9.38
N LYS A 166 18.37 -0.28 10.42
CA LYS A 166 18.48 0.98 11.16
C LYS A 166 19.02 2.11 10.28
N LYS A 167 20.06 1.84 9.48
CA LYS A 167 20.62 2.76 8.51
C LYS A 167 19.60 3.15 7.44
N ALA A 168 18.93 2.19 6.83
CA ALA A 168 17.89 2.44 5.84
C ALA A 168 16.68 3.22 6.38
N HIS A 169 16.40 3.12 7.68
CA HIS A 169 15.41 3.95 8.35
C HIS A 169 15.91 5.37 8.62
N ALA A 170 17.19 5.53 8.96
CA ALA A 170 17.82 6.84 9.14
C ALA A 170 17.89 7.59 7.81
N GLU A 171 18.40 6.95 6.76
CA GLU A 171 18.45 7.52 5.40
C GLU A 171 17.06 7.92 4.88
N LYS A 172 16.01 7.18 5.22
CA LYS A 172 14.63 7.59 4.88
C LYS A 172 14.13 8.77 5.69
N LYS A 173 14.67 9.01 6.87
CA LYS A 173 14.41 10.25 7.61
C LYS A 173 15.11 11.42 6.96
N ASP A 174 16.29 11.22 6.36
CA ASP A 174 17.07 12.26 5.69
C ASP A 174 16.64 12.51 4.24
N VAL A 175 16.27 11.45 3.49
CA VAL A 175 15.72 11.53 2.11
C VAL A 175 14.19 11.63 2.10
N GLY A 176 13.59 11.36 3.23
CA GLY A 176 12.17 11.55 3.43
C GLY A 176 11.88 13.01 3.42
N VAL A 177 11.54 13.48 2.20
CA VAL A 177 10.86 14.75 2.04
C VAL A 177 11.45 15.74 3.02
N ASP A 178 12.01 16.78 2.54
CA ASP A 178 12.04 18.02 3.31
C ASP A 178 10.73 18.04 4.11
N ARG A 179 10.74 17.38 5.25
CA ARG A 179 9.75 17.58 6.27
C ARG A 179 10.11 18.96 6.70
N ASP A 180 9.58 19.86 5.88
CA ASP A 180 9.48 21.23 6.23
C ASP A 180 9.03 21.21 7.69
N ASP A 181 10.00 21.28 8.62
CA ASP A 181 9.74 21.39 10.06
C ASP A 181 9.02 22.71 10.35
N ARG A 182 8.72 23.46 9.25
CA ARG A 182 7.90 24.63 9.27
C ARG A 182 6.51 24.24 9.68
N THR A 183 6.19 24.56 10.88
CA THR A 183 4.82 24.64 11.39
C THR A 183 4.04 25.55 10.45
N PHE A 184 2.80 25.20 10.15
CA PHE A 184 1.96 26.12 9.41
C PHE A 184 1.60 27.33 10.30
N GLU A 185 1.61 28.49 9.69
CA GLU A 185 1.19 29.74 10.33
C GLU A 185 -0.22 30.13 9.91
N VAL A 186 -0.86 30.96 10.73
CA VAL A 186 -2.15 31.55 10.36
C VAL A 186 -1.97 32.38 9.09
N GLY A 187 -2.82 32.12 8.08
CA GLY A 187 -2.75 32.76 6.78
C GLY A 187 -2.10 31.92 5.69
N ASP A 188 -1.37 30.84 6.03
CA ASP A 188 -0.76 29.92 5.05
C ASP A 188 -1.82 29.30 4.13
N ASP A 189 -1.53 29.25 2.83
CA ASP A 189 -2.34 28.57 1.85
C ASP A 189 -2.01 27.07 1.84
N VAL A 190 -3.04 26.24 1.98
CA VAL A 190 -2.89 24.78 2.08
C VAL A 190 -3.93 24.04 1.25
N ARG A 191 -3.55 22.82 0.85
CA ARG A 191 -4.48 21.81 0.33
C ARG A 191 -4.77 20.77 1.40
N VAL A 192 -5.98 20.24 1.38
CA VAL A 192 -6.42 19.18 2.30
C VAL A 192 -6.24 17.84 1.62
N LYS A 193 -5.73 16.86 2.35
CA LYS A 193 -5.63 15.49 1.91
C LYS A 193 -7.02 14.90 1.71
N LEU A 194 -7.25 14.30 0.55
CA LEU A 194 -8.52 13.65 0.23
C LEU A 194 -8.53 12.23 0.78
N ASN A 195 -9.61 11.87 1.48
CA ASN A 195 -9.86 10.49 1.87
C ASN A 195 -10.26 9.70 0.61
N LYS A 196 -9.33 8.90 0.08
CA LYS A 196 -9.60 8.04 -1.06
C LYS A 196 -10.53 6.90 -0.63
N SER A 197 -11.58 6.67 -1.41
CA SER A 197 -12.36 5.44 -1.28
C SER A 197 -11.50 4.23 -1.67
N LYS A 198 -11.87 3.03 -1.21
CA LYS A 198 -11.18 1.78 -1.59
C LYS A 198 -11.19 1.52 -3.12
N LEU A 199 -12.07 2.19 -3.85
CA LEU A 199 -12.22 2.10 -5.31
C LEU A 199 -11.42 3.16 -6.09
N SER A 200 -10.78 4.11 -5.41
CA SER A 200 -9.99 5.16 -6.07
C SER A 200 -8.78 4.58 -6.78
N LYS A 201 -8.55 4.97 -8.04
CA LYS A 201 -7.36 4.58 -8.80
C LYS A 201 -6.13 5.33 -8.28
N GLY A 202 -4.95 4.73 -8.41
CA GLY A 202 -3.69 5.34 -7.97
C GLY A 202 -3.35 6.68 -8.62
N SER A 203 -3.96 6.97 -9.80
CA SER A 203 -3.86 8.23 -10.54
C SER A 203 -4.74 9.36 -10.01
N ASP A 204 -5.66 9.07 -9.07
CA ASP A 204 -6.55 10.10 -8.55
C ASP A 204 -5.80 11.08 -7.62
N ASP A 205 -6.19 12.35 -7.67
CA ASP A 205 -5.58 13.39 -6.86
C ASP A 205 -5.58 13.03 -5.36
N ASN A 206 -4.43 13.18 -4.72
CA ASN A 206 -4.30 12.96 -3.27
C ASN A 206 -4.73 14.16 -2.44
N TRP A 207 -4.81 15.33 -3.07
CA TRP A 207 -5.01 16.61 -2.43
C TRP A 207 -6.20 17.37 -3.04
N SER A 208 -6.86 18.17 -2.22
CA SER A 208 -7.98 19.01 -2.70
C SER A 208 -7.54 19.95 -3.82
N LYS A 209 -8.41 20.14 -4.81
CA LYS A 209 -8.23 21.18 -5.84
C LYS A 209 -8.44 22.58 -5.29
N THR A 210 -9.25 22.70 -4.23
CA THR A 210 -9.52 23.94 -3.52
C THR A 210 -8.39 24.26 -2.57
N LEU A 211 -7.94 25.51 -2.55
CA LEU A 211 -7.01 26.05 -1.56
C LEU A 211 -7.81 26.57 -0.36
N TYR A 212 -7.23 26.36 0.81
CA TYR A 212 -7.75 26.82 2.08
C TYR A 212 -6.65 27.62 2.80
N LYS A 213 -7.05 28.55 3.66
CA LYS A 213 -6.12 29.27 4.54
C LYS A 213 -6.14 28.69 5.94
N ILE A 214 -4.99 28.64 6.59
CA ILE A 214 -4.91 28.35 8.02
C ILE A 214 -5.55 29.50 8.80
N GLY A 215 -6.62 29.21 9.53
CA GLY A 215 -7.31 30.20 10.34
C GLY A 215 -6.90 30.19 11.81
N LYS A 216 -6.51 29.02 12.34
CA LYS A 216 -6.08 28.89 13.73
C LYS A 216 -5.10 27.74 13.90
N VAL A 217 -4.03 27.98 14.66
CA VAL A 217 -3.07 26.97 15.11
C VAL A 217 -3.38 26.64 16.57
N ILE A 218 -3.57 25.35 16.86
CA ILE A 218 -3.88 24.84 18.19
C ILE A 218 -2.66 24.06 18.69
N ARG A 219 -1.99 24.59 19.70
CA ARG A 219 -0.85 23.95 20.38
C ARG A 219 -1.34 23.35 21.69
N LYS A 220 -1.07 22.08 21.91
CA LYS A 220 -1.36 21.44 23.20
C LYS A 220 -0.07 21.47 24.04
N GLN A 221 -0.17 22.05 25.23
CA GLN A 221 0.96 22.12 26.19
C GLN A 221 1.50 20.70 26.45
N GLY A 222 2.82 20.54 26.36
CA GLY A 222 3.50 19.25 26.57
C GLY A 222 3.54 18.29 25.36
N THR A 223 3.01 18.68 24.17
CA THR A 223 3.10 17.87 22.95
C THR A 223 3.67 18.68 21.79
N ARG A 224 4.52 18.02 20.96
CA ARG A 224 5.01 18.62 19.69
C ARG A 224 3.98 18.58 18.57
N ALA A 225 2.77 18.06 18.81
CA ALA A 225 1.75 17.90 17.81
C ALA A 225 0.86 19.13 17.71
N GLU A 226 1.05 19.91 16.65
CA GLU A 226 0.17 21.02 16.33
C GLU A 226 -1.07 20.53 15.57
N ARG A 227 -2.18 21.22 15.77
CA ARG A 227 -3.44 21.02 15.06
C ARG A 227 -3.90 22.32 14.43
N TYR A 228 -4.64 22.23 13.34
CA TYR A 228 -4.97 23.36 12.50
C TYR A 228 -6.47 23.42 12.21
N ARG A 229 -7.01 24.64 12.20
CA ARG A 229 -8.35 24.92 11.69
C ARG A 229 -8.25 25.79 10.44
N LEU A 230 -9.08 25.50 9.46
CA LEU A 230 -9.08 26.19 8.17
C LEU A 230 -10.18 27.23 8.08
N VAL A 231 -9.95 28.25 7.28
CA VAL A 231 -10.96 29.26 6.94
C VAL A 231 -11.87 28.69 5.85
N LYS A 232 -13.19 28.67 6.12
CA LYS A 232 -14.24 28.35 5.16
C LYS A 232 -15.20 29.54 5.10
N LYS A 233 -15.49 30.03 3.87
CA LYS A 233 -16.41 31.17 3.65
C LYS A 233 -16.12 32.34 4.59
N ALA A 234 -14.87 32.78 4.63
CA ALA A 234 -14.35 33.87 5.46
C ALA A 234 -14.47 33.70 6.99
N LYS A 235 -14.84 32.50 7.48
CA LYS A 235 -14.87 32.17 8.92
C LYS A 235 -13.97 30.97 9.22
N VAL A 236 -13.36 30.94 10.40
CA VAL A 236 -12.60 29.78 10.86
C VAL A 236 -13.60 28.64 11.14
N SER A 237 -13.39 27.49 10.50
CA SER A 237 -14.24 26.31 10.71
C SER A 237 -14.01 25.76 12.12
N GLU A 238 -15.05 25.63 12.93
CA GLU A 238 -14.97 25.02 14.25
C GLU A 238 -15.12 23.51 14.22
N ASP A 239 -15.71 22.96 13.16
CA ASP A 239 -16.15 21.57 13.08
C ASP A 239 -15.02 20.60 12.75
N THR A 240 -13.94 21.03 12.11
CA THR A 240 -12.91 20.11 11.62
C THR A 240 -11.52 20.56 12.07
N ILE A 241 -10.81 19.65 12.69
CA ILE A 241 -9.41 19.84 13.13
C ILE A 241 -8.52 18.97 12.24
N TYR A 242 -7.49 19.56 11.66
CA TYR A 242 -6.51 18.90 10.79
C TYR A 242 -5.18 18.74 11.53
N THR A 243 -4.49 17.65 11.22
CA THR A 243 -3.11 17.42 11.64
C THR A 243 -2.14 17.88 10.55
N ARG A 244 -0.85 17.96 10.85
CA ARG A 244 0.20 18.30 9.89
C ARG A 244 0.16 17.40 8.63
N ASN A 245 -0.15 16.12 8.80
CA ASN A 245 -0.18 15.13 7.73
C ASN A 245 -1.41 15.24 6.82
N ASP A 246 -2.43 15.97 7.24
CA ASP A 246 -3.65 16.19 6.48
C ASP A 246 -3.56 17.42 5.58
N LEU A 247 -2.47 18.19 5.68
CA LEU A 247 -2.30 19.47 5.01
C LEU A 247 -1.00 19.50 4.20
N GLN A 248 -1.05 20.15 3.04
CA GLN A 248 0.09 20.45 2.17
C GLN A 248 0.17 21.95 1.96
N LYS A 249 1.31 22.58 2.30
CA LYS A 249 1.55 24.00 2.02
C LYS A 249 1.64 24.22 0.50
N VAL A 250 1.05 25.31 0.03
CA VAL A 250 1.07 25.71 -1.37
C VAL A 250 1.64 27.13 -1.45
N ASP A 251 2.69 27.27 -2.22
CA ASP A 251 3.19 28.60 -2.56
C ASP A 251 2.38 29.13 -3.74
N VAL A 252 1.48 30.08 -3.45
CA VAL A 252 0.58 30.68 -4.45
C VAL A 252 1.37 31.43 -5.51
N ASN A 253 2.53 32.00 -5.18
CA ASN A 253 3.38 32.74 -6.12
C ASN A 253 3.96 31.85 -7.23
N THR A 254 4.11 30.54 -6.97
CA THR A 254 4.52 29.55 -7.97
C THR A 254 3.39 29.13 -8.89
N LEU A 255 2.13 29.23 -8.47
CA LEU A 255 0.98 28.84 -9.29
C LEU A 255 0.59 29.89 -10.35
N GLU A 256 0.89 31.15 -10.13
CA GLU A 256 0.61 32.23 -11.10
C GLU A 256 1.53 32.19 -12.33
N LYS A 257 2.66 31.47 -12.27
CA LYS A 257 3.62 31.31 -13.38
C LYS A 257 3.24 30.22 -14.38
N ILE A 258 2.14 29.50 -14.21
CA ILE A 258 1.66 28.54 -15.22
C ILE A 258 0.85 29.31 -16.28
N PRO A 259 1.34 29.44 -17.53
CA PRO A 259 0.67 30.24 -18.55
C PRO A 259 -0.74 29.73 -18.82
N THR A 260 -1.71 30.61 -18.78
CA THR A 260 -3.15 30.35 -19.06
C THR A 260 -3.40 29.73 -20.44
N LYS A 261 -2.44 29.84 -21.37
CA LYS A 261 -2.49 29.20 -22.70
C LYS A 261 -2.50 27.68 -22.71
N GLN A 262 -1.88 27.01 -21.72
CA GLN A 262 -1.90 25.54 -21.67
C GLN A 262 -3.26 24.96 -21.25
N LYS A 263 -4.08 25.69 -20.50
CA LYS A 263 -5.44 25.24 -20.14
C LYS A 263 -6.40 25.23 -21.33
N LYS A 264 -6.23 26.14 -22.29
CA LYS A 264 -7.07 26.19 -23.53
C LYS A 264 -6.64 25.13 -24.55
N ALA A 265 -5.31 24.85 -24.67
CA ALA A 265 -4.82 23.83 -25.57
C ALA A 265 -5.27 22.41 -25.14
N THR A 266 -5.28 22.12 -23.84
CA THR A 266 -5.71 20.80 -23.34
C THR A 266 -7.20 20.54 -23.55
N ARG A 267 -8.07 21.57 -23.49
CA ARG A 267 -9.50 21.43 -23.80
C ARG A 267 -9.75 21.23 -25.30
N ALA A 268 -9.06 21.98 -26.14
CA ALA A 268 -9.18 21.83 -27.59
C ALA A 268 -8.61 20.48 -28.08
N GLN A 269 -7.51 19.98 -27.48
CA GLN A 269 -6.95 18.68 -27.79
C GLN A 269 -7.89 17.55 -27.38
N VAL A 270 -8.50 17.60 -26.20
CA VAL A 270 -9.47 16.60 -25.72
C VAL A 270 -10.76 16.58 -26.55
N GLU A 271 -11.17 17.72 -27.10
CA GLU A 271 -12.32 17.81 -28.02
C GLU A 271 -11.96 17.22 -29.40
N LYS A 272 -10.77 17.53 -29.91
CA LYS A 272 -10.26 16.99 -31.17
C LYS A 272 -10.06 15.47 -31.10
N ASP A 273 -9.49 14.95 -29.99
CA ASP A 273 -9.33 13.52 -29.76
C ASP A 273 -10.68 12.78 -29.60
N LYS A 274 -11.73 13.48 -29.19
CA LYS A 274 -13.11 12.95 -29.17
C LYS A 274 -13.75 12.88 -30.56
N GLU A 275 -13.43 13.80 -31.45
CA GLU A 275 -13.88 13.80 -32.84
C GLU A 275 -13.12 12.74 -33.66
N ASP A 276 -11.80 12.65 -33.52
CA ASP A 276 -10.96 11.69 -34.25
C ASP A 276 -11.16 10.24 -33.79
N SER A 277 -11.57 9.99 -32.54
CA SER A 277 -11.81 8.64 -32.03
C SER A 277 -13.10 7.98 -32.51
N GLY A 278 -13.94 8.67 -33.26
CA GLY A 278 -15.17 8.12 -33.89
C GLY A 278 -16.21 7.56 -32.89
N ILE A 279 -16.00 7.76 -31.59
CA ILE A 279 -16.87 7.20 -30.53
C ILE A 279 -18.27 7.83 -30.57
N GLY A 280 -18.34 9.13 -30.95
CA GLY A 280 -19.62 9.85 -31.09
C GLY A 280 -20.52 9.33 -32.20
N ALA A 281 -19.94 8.84 -33.30
CA ALA A 281 -20.68 8.30 -34.45
C ALA A 281 -21.23 6.90 -34.21
N ARG A 282 -20.47 6.05 -33.48
CA ARG A 282 -20.90 4.68 -33.13
C ARG A 282 -22.06 4.65 -32.14
N VAL A 283 -22.07 5.54 -31.16
CA VAL A 283 -23.17 5.63 -30.17
C VAL A 283 -24.47 6.11 -30.80
N ARG A 284 -24.44 7.06 -31.76
CA ARG A 284 -25.64 7.51 -32.50
C ARG A 284 -26.20 6.46 -33.45
N LYS A 285 -25.32 5.64 -34.04
CA LYS A 285 -25.74 4.53 -34.95
C LYS A 285 -26.31 3.34 -34.16
N ALA A 286 -25.82 3.07 -32.95
CA ALA A 286 -26.38 2.07 -32.07
C ALA A 286 -27.75 2.46 -31.50
N ARG A 287 -27.96 3.74 -31.14
CA ARG A 287 -29.27 4.24 -30.71
C ARG A 287 -30.34 4.21 -31.79
N ARG A 288 -30.00 4.47 -33.06
CA ARG A 288 -30.97 4.38 -34.19
C ARG A 288 -31.39 2.93 -34.51
N ARG A 289 -30.59 1.92 -34.15
CA ARG A 289 -30.95 0.49 -34.37
C ARG A 289 -31.76 -0.13 -33.21
N LEU A 290 -31.91 0.57 -32.09
CA LEU A 290 -32.70 0.09 -30.94
C LEU A 290 -34.12 0.71 -30.89
N PHE A 291 -34.45 1.64 -31.81
CA PHE A 291 -35.74 2.31 -31.88
C PHE A 291 -36.32 2.36 -33.32
N SER A 292 -35.92 1.44 -34.20
CA SER A 292 -36.57 1.16 -35.49
C SER A 292 -37.09 -0.25 -35.55
#